data_77fd21168dda459b4e1988eed29fce43
#
_entry.id   77fd21168dda459b4e1988eed29fce43
#
_cell.length_a   1.000
_cell.length_b   1.000
_cell.length_c   1.000
_cell.angle_alpha   90.00
_cell.angle_beta   90.00
_cell.angle_gamma   90.00
#
_symmetry.space_group_name_H-M   'P 1'
#
loop_
_entity.id
_entity.type
_entity.pdbx_description
1 polymer ?
#
loop_
_entity_poly.entity_id
_entity_poly.type
_entity_poly.pdbx_seq_one_letter_code
_entity_poly.pdbx_strand_id
1 'polypeptide(L)'
;MEKLYRLLYPMKVVLITARYEDKESIMPAAWCFPLSRDPAMFGVSLAKERFTYELITKSKKFAMNIPDSEMKEQIIKCGSTTGRDIDKFAETGFTKEEGRMGNPLIAECHASVECDVEKIIETGDHYLVIGKVANFVKRTEPRKGIYQVGGTEFAEL
;
A
#
# COMPACT_ATOMS: atom_id res chain seq x y z
N MET A 1 -23.18 12.87 4.59
CA MET A 1 -23.11 11.57 5.30
C MET A 1 -21.89 11.57 6.20
N GLU A 2 -22.08 11.17 7.44
CA GLU A 2 -20.97 11.05 8.39
C GLU A 2 -19.99 9.95 7.99
N LYS A 3 -18.70 10.27 8.08
CA LYS A 3 -17.63 9.32 7.70
C LYS A 3 -17.25 8.47 8.91
N LEU A 4 -18.05 7.47 9.21
CA LEU A 4 -17.93 6.64 10.42
C LEU A 4 -16.55 5.97 10.56
N TYR A 5 -15.87 5.65 9.45
CA TYR A 5 -14.52 5.06 9.49
C TYR A 5 -13.50 5.96 10.20
N ARG A 6 -13.77 7.27 10.29
CA ARG A 6 -12.89 8.22 11.02
C ARG A 6 -12.87 7.99 12.53
N LEU A 7 -13.84 7.26 13.06
CA LEU A 7 -13.84 6.86 14.47
C LEU A 7 -12.66 5.92 14.82
N LEU A 8 -12.05 5.30 13.80
CA LEU A 8 -10.89 4.43 13.98
C LEU A 8 -9.54 5.16 13.82
N TYR A 9 -9.57 6.46 13.55
CA TYR A 9 -8.32 7.21 13.42
C TYR A 9 -7.64 7.37 14.80
N PRO A 10 -6.28 7.45 14.84
CA PRO A 10 -5.36 7.38 13.70
C PRO A 10 -5.18 5.96 13.17
N MET A 11 -4.98 5.83 11.86
CA MET A 11 -4.70 4.57 11.20
C MET A 11 -3.31 4.60 10.55
N LYS A 12 -2.53 3.55 10.75
CA LYS A 12 -1.20 3.41 10.14
C LYS A 12 -1.31 3.40 8.62
N VAL A 13 -0.44 4.16 7.96
CA VAL A 13 -0.37 4.23 6.50
C VAL A 13 0.73 3.31 6.00
N VAL A 14 0.42 2.54 4.98
CA VAL A 14 1.37 1.76 4.19
C VAL A 14 1.29 2.18 2.73
N LEU A 15 2.30 1.87 1.93
CA LEU A 15 2.32 2.13 0.50
C LEU A 15 2.15 0.80 -0.24
N ILE A 16 1.02 0.67 -0.94
CA ILE A 16 0.74 -0.51 -1.76
C ILE A 16 1.32 -0.27 -3.15
N THR A 17 2.12 -1.22 -3.63
CA THR A 17 2.63 -1.21 -5.01
C THR A 17 2.12 -2.42 -5.76
N ALA A 18 1.89 -2.23 -7.05
CA ALA A 18 1.46 -3.29 -7.95
C ALA A 18 1.98 -3.03 -9.35
N ARG A 19 2.14 -4.11 -10.12
CA ARG A 19 2.58 -4.08 -11.51
C ARG A 19 1.79 -5.08 -12.32
N TYR A 20 1.41 -4.69 -13.52
CA TYR A 20 0.92 -5.59 -14.54
C TYR A 20 1.46 -5.17 -15.90
N GLU A 21 2.20 -6.05 -16.56
CA GLU A 21 2.96 -5.76 -17.79
C GLU A 21 3.91 -4.57 -17.55
N ASP A 22 3.82 -3.50 -18.33
CA ASP A 22 4.65 -2.30 -18.25
C ASP A 22 4.07 -1.21 -17.33
N LYS A 23 2.90 -1.48 -16.71
CA LYS A 23 2.20 -0.50 -15.85
C LYS A 23 2.43 -0.81 -14.39
N GLU A 24 2.70 0.22 -13.61
CA GLU A 24 2.86 0.10 -12.16
C GLU A 24 2.29 1.31 -11.44
N SER A 25 2.00 1.14 -10.17
CA SER A 25 1.45 2.21 -9.33
C SER A 25 1.88 2.06 -7.88
N ILE A 26 1.82 3.18 -7.17
CA ILE A 26 2.00 3.28 -5.72
C ILE A 26 0.76 3.96 -5.17
N MET A 27 0.19 3.43 -4.10
CA MET A 27 -0.94 4.09 -3.45
C MET A 27 -0.81 3.98 -1.93
N PRO A 28 -1.03 5.07 -1.17
CA PRO A 28 -1.13 4.98 0.28
C PRO A 28 -2.44 4.31 0.68
N ALA A 29 -2.37 3.44 1.66
CA ALA A 29 -3.53 2.75 2.20
C ALA A 29 -3.46 2.77 3.73
N ALA A 30 -4.53 3.24 4.36
CA ALA A 30 -4.70 3.20 5.80
C ALA A 30 -5.60 2.02 6.24
N TRP A 31 -6.34 1.45 5.32
CA TRP A 31 -7.22 0.31 5.61
C TRP A 31 -6.50 -0.99 5.29
N CYS A 32 -5.41 -1.23 6.02
CA CYS A 32 -4.54 -2.39 5.88
C CYS A 32 -4.27 -2.99 7.26
N PHE A 33 -4.40 -4.32 7.38
CA PHE A 33 -4.34 -4.99 8.67
C PHE A 33 -3.89 -6.44 8.53
N PRO A 34 -3.31 -7.03 9.60
CA PRO A 34 -2.97 -8.45 9.61
C PRO A 34 -4.22 -9.32 9.71
N LEU A 35 -4.25 -10.42 8.99
CA LEU A 35 -5.35 -11.39 8.98
C LEU A 35 -4.96 -12.72 9.59
N SER A 36 -3.72 -13.18 9.38
CA SER A 36 -3.24 -14.46 9.86
C SER A 36 -1.76 -14.37 10.19
N ARG A 37 -1.33 -15.07 11.20
CA ARG A 37 0.06 -15.16 11.62
C ARG A 37 0.77 -16.33 10.96
N ASP A 38 0.11 -17.46 10.82
CA ASP A 38 0.65 -18.66 10.20
C ASP A 38 -0.45 -19.40 9.43
N PRO A 39 -0.44 -19.38 8.08
CA PRO A 39 0.46 -18.60 7.24
C PRO A 39 0.26 -17.09 7.41
N ALA A 40 1.31 -16.30 7.20
CA ALA A 40 1.23 -14.86 7.28
C ALA A 40 0.35 -14.29 6.16
N MET A 41 -0.67 -13.53 6.53
CA MET A 41 -1.62 -12.93 5.59
C MET A 41 -1.98 -11.52 6.02
N PHE A 42 -2.19 -10.65 5.03
CA PHE A 42 -2.65 -9.28 5.22
C PHE A 42 -3.88 -8.99 4.39
N GLY A 43 -4.74 -8.13 4.92
CA GLY A 43 -5.87 -7.58 4.19
C GLY A 43 -5.64 -6.11 3.89
N VAL A 44 -6.01 -5.69 2.68
CA VAL A 44 -6.06 -4.28 2.32
C VAL A 44 -7.39 -3.99 1.63
N SER A 45 -8.08 -2.96 2.10
CA SER A 45 -9.37 -2.55 1.54
C SER A 45 -9.14 -1.40 0.58
N LEU A 46 -9.45 -1.60 -0.70
CA LEU A 46 -9.22 -0.65 -1.77
C LEU A 46 -10.53 -0.24 -2.43
N ALA A 47 -10.67 1.06 -2.72
CA ALA A 47 -11.80 1.56 -3.50
C ALA A 47 -11.74 1.00 -4.93
N LYS A 48 -12.90 0.69 -5.48
CA LYS A 48 -13.05 0.00 -6.78
C LYS A 48 -12.38 0.73 -7.95
N GLU A 49 -12.38 2.06 -7.91
CA GLU A 49 -11.86 2.91 -8.98
C GLU A 49 -10.34 3.12 -8.95
N ARG A 50 -9.64 2.61 -7.93
CA ARG A 50 -8.19 2.81 -7.81
C ARG A 50 -7.42 2.06 -8.90
N PHE A 51 -6.49 2.75 -9.54
CA PHE A 51 -5.62 2.13 -10.55
C PHE A 51 -4.80 0.96 -9.99
N THR A 52 -4.29 1.10 -8.77
CA THR A 52 -3.57 0.02 -8.08
C THR A 52 -4.44 -1.22 -7.94
N TYR A 53 -5.72 -1.07 -7.62
CA TYR A 53 -6.66 -2.18 -7.55
C TYR A 53 -6.78 -2.89 -8.91
N GLU A 54 -6.90 -2.13 -10.00
CA GLU A 54 -6.95 -2.69 -11.36
C GLU A 54 -5.72 -3.55 -11.67
N LEU A 55 -4.52 -3.04 -11.34
CA LEU A 55 -3.29 -3.79 -11.54
C LEU A 55 -3.25 -5.07 -10.70
N ILE A 56 -3.72 -5.02 -9.47
CA ILE A 56 -3.80 -6.18 -8.58
C ILE A 56 -4.72 -7.25 -9.15
N THR A 57 -5.88 -6.87 -9.67
CA THR A 57 -6.84 -7.84 -10.24
C THR A 57 -6.25 -8.58 -11.43
N LYS A 58 -5.38 -7.93 -12.19
CA LYS A 58 -4.74 -8.51 -13.38
C LYS A 58 -3.52 -9.34 -13.02
N SER A 59 -2.65 -8.82 -12.15
CA SER A 59 -1.40 -9.50 -11.79
C SER A 59 -1.57 -10.58 -10.72
N LYS A 60 -2.61 -10.48 -9.89
CA LYS A 60 -2.84 -11.33 -8.71
C LYS A 60 -1.72 -11.21 -7.67
N LYS A 61 -1.04 -10.09 -7.64
CA LYS A 61 0.08 -9.79 -6.73
C LYS A 61 0.07 -8.34 -6.31
N PHE A 62 0.62 -8.07 -5.14
CA PHE A 62 0.91 -6.72 -4.68
C PHE A 62 2.04 -6.74 -3.66
N ALA A 63 2.61 -5.59 -3.39
CA ALA A 63 3.52 -5.42 -2.27
C ALA A 63 2.99 -4.36 -1.32
N MET A 64 3.28 -4.56 -0.04
CA MET A 64 2.99 -3.63 1.03
C MET A 64 4.34 -3.10 1.53
N ASN A 65 4.59 -1.81 1.34
CA ASN A 65 5.82 -1.15 1.75
C ASN A 65 5.55 -0.31 2.99
N ILE A 66 6.38 -0.42 4.00
CA ILE A 66 6.18 0.20 5.30
C ILE A 66 7.04 1.45 5.39
N PRO A 67 6.46 2.65 5.20
CA PRO A 67 7.19 3.90 5.24
C PRO A 67 7.44 4.38 6.67
N ASP A 68 8.35 5.32 6.83
CA ASP A 68 8.48 6.10 8.04
C ASP A 68 7.92 7.52 7.87
N SER A 69 7.91 8.29 8.95
CA SER A 69 7.30 9.62 8.98
C SER A 69 8.03 10.65 8.11
N GLU A 70 9.29 10.42 7.77
CA GLU A 70 10.07 11.32 6.91
C GLU A 70 9.55 11.31 5.47
N MET A 71 8.78 10.31 5.10
CA MET A 71 8.23 10.14 3.74
C MET A 71 6.85 10.80 3.55
N LYS A 72 6.44 11.65 4.46
CA LYS A 72 5.08 12.25 4.46
C LYS A 72 4.74 12.95 3.15
N GLU A 73 5.64 13.77 2.61
CA GLU A 73 5.39 14.53 1.37
C GLU A 73 5.17 13.60 0.18
N GLN A 74 6.00 12.57 0.05
CA GLN A 74 5.89 11.56 -1.01
C GLN A 74 4.59 10.75 -0.87
N ILE A 75 4.18 10.44 0.35
CA ILE A 75 2.93 9.74 0.63
C ILE A 75 1.73 10.56 0.17
N ILE A 76 1.71 11.86 0.49
CA ILE A 76 0.66 12.78 0.04
C ILE A 76 0.64 12.85 -1.48
N LYS A 77 1.80 12.94 -2.13
CA LYS A 77 1.91 12.96 -3.59
C LYS A 77 1.31 11.70 -4.21
N CYS A 78 1.63 10.53 -3.68
CA CYS A 78 1.07 9.26 -4.15
C CYS A 78 -0.46 9.21 -3.99
N GLY A 79 -1.00 9.76 -2.92
CA GLY A 79 -2.43 9.76 -2.65
C GLY A 79 -3.24 10.78 -3.43
N SER A 80 -2.61 11.85 -3.92
CA SER A 80 -3.26 12.94 -4.66
C SER A 80 -3.15 12.83 -6.18
N THR A 81 -2.49 11.77 -6.68
CA THR A 81 -2.27 11.54 -8.11
C THR A 81 -2.66 10.11 -8.47
N THR A 82 -2.79 9.83 -9.77
CA THR A 82 -3.05 8.48 -10.25
C THR A 82 -1.90 7.97 -11.11
N GLY A 83 -1.54 6.69 -10.94
CA GLY A 83 -0.56 6.02 -11.79
C GLY A 83 -0.98 5.87 -13.25
N ARG A 84 -2.26 6.17 -13.57
CA ARG A 84 -2.72 6.25 -14.97
C ARG A 84 -2.08 7.41 -15.71
N ASP A 85 -1.84 8.52 -15.01
CA ASP A 85 -1.43 9.79 -15.60
C ASP A 85 0.06 10.08 -15.41
N ILE A 86 0.68 9.55 -14.36
CA ILE A 86 2.08 9.84 -14.00
C ILE A 86 2.84 8.58 -13.58
N ASP A 87 4.15 8.63 -13.71
CA ASP A 87 5.07 7.68 -13.10
C ASP A 87 5.36 8.13 -11.65
N LYS A 88 4.74 7.46 -10.69
CA LYS A 88 4.86 7.84 -9.28
C LYS A 88 6.26 7.62 -8.70
N PHE A 89 7.05 6.67 -9.22
CA PHE A 89 8.44 6.52 -8.80
C PHE A 89 9.27 7.72 -9.23
N ALA A 90 9.11 8.16 -10.48
CA ALA A 90 9.81 9.36 -10.99
C ALA A 90 9.39 10.62 -10.23
N GLU A 91 8.08 10.81 -10.02
CA GLU A 91 7.54 12.02 -9.39
C GLU A 91 7.87 12.13 -7.90
N THR A 92 8.01 11.02 -7.19
CA THR A 92 8.34 11.00 -5.75
C THR A 92 9.83 10.96 -5.48
N GLY A 93 10.63 10.54 -6.46
CA GLY A 93 12.04 10.27 -6.28
C GLY A 93 12.34 8.97 -5.52
N PHE A 94 11.33 8.13 -5.27
CA PHE A 94 11.57 6.83 -4.66
C PHE A 94 12.45 5.94 -5.53
N THR A 95 13.36 5.23 -4.89
CA THR A 95 14.18 4.23 -5.56
C THR A 95 13.40 2.92 -5.66
N LYS A 96 13.21 2.47 -6.90
CA LYS A 96 12.54 1.20 -7.17
C LYS A 96 13.52 0.04 -7.00
N GLU A 97 13.12 -0.95 -6.21
CA GLU A 97 13.75 -2.26 -6.17
C GLU A 97 12.84 -3.28 -6.85
N GLU A 98 13.44 -4.26 -7.51
CA GLU A 98 12.69 -5.39 -8.03
C GLU A 98 12.48 -6.42 -6.91
N GLY A 99 11.24 -6.68 -6.57
CA GLY A 99 10.90 -7.72 -5.61
C GLY A 99 11.13 -9.11 -6.20
N ARG A 100 11.41 -10.08 -5.34
CA ARG A 100 11.64 -11.47 -5.75
C ARG A 100 10.42 -12.06 -6.46
N MET A 101 9.21 -11.59 -6.12
CA MET A 101 7.95 -12.05 -6.72
C MET A 101 7.50 -11.17 -7.89
N GLY A 102 8.32 -10.22 -8.32
CA GLY A 102 8.05 -9.37 -9.48
C GLY A 102 7.25 -8.10 -9.17
N ASN A 103 7.07 -7.74 -7.90
CA ASN A 103 6.47 -6.46 -7.54
C ASN A 103 7.53 -5.36 -7.46
N PRO A 104 7.19 -4.11 -7.83
CA PRO A 104 8.08 -3.00 -7.52
C PRO A 104 8.04 -2.72 -6.01
N LEU A 105 9.21 -2.59 -5.40
CA LEU A 105 9.36 -2.27 -3.99
C LEU A 105 9.98 -0.88 -3.84
N ILE A 106 9.75 -0.25 -2.69
CA ILE A 106 10.27 1.08 -2.37
C ILE A 106 11.46 0.94 -1.42
N ALA A 107 12.66 1.23 -1.93
CA ALA A 107 13.90 1.02 -1.19
C ALA A 107 14.00 1.85 0.11
N GLU A 108 13.40 3.03 0.16
CA GLU A 108 13.41 3.93 1.32
C GLU A 108 12.53 3.42 2.47
N CYS A 109 11.61 2.51 2.22
CA CYS A 109 10.77 1.91 3.26
C CYS A 109 11.60 0.94 4.11
N HIS A 110 11.37 0.91 5.42
CA HIS A 110 12.13 0.03 6.32
C HIS A 110 11.86 -1.46 6.08
N ALA A 111 10.70 -1.78 5.52
CA ALA A 111 10.33 -3.15 5.15
C ALA A 111 9.38 -3.15 3.96
N SER A 112 9.39 -4.24 3.23
CA SER A 112 8.44 -4.53 2.15
C SER A 112 8.01 -5.98 2.22
N VAL A 113 6.72 -6.22 1.99
CA VAL A 113 6.12 -7.55 2.01
C VAL A 113 5.45 -7.78 0.67
N GLU A 114 5.83 -8.84 -0.04
CA GLU A 114 5.18 -9.24 -1.29
C GLU A 114 4.13 -10.30 -1.02
N CYS A 115 2.94 -10.10 -1.57
CA CYS A 115 1.80 -10.98 -1.37
C CYS A 115 1.27 -11.52 -2.70
N ASP A 116 0.89 -12.79 -2.70
CA ASP A 116 0.00 -13.36 -3.70
C ASP A 116 -1.44 -13.13 -3.25
N VAL A 117 -2.32 -12.75 -4.17
CA VAL A 117 -3.74 -12.56 -3.87
C VAL A 117 -4.39 -13.93 -3.66
N GLU A 118 -4.87 -14.15 -2.44
CA GLU A 118 -5.59 -15.37 -2.05
C GLU A 118 -7.08 -15.25 -2.43
N LYS A 119 -7.68 -14.09 -2.15
CA LYS A 119 -9.09 -13.84 -2.38
C LYS A 119 -9.38 -12.35 -2.44
N ILE A 120 -10.39 -11.97 -3.20
CA ILE A 120 -10.92 -10.60 -3.24
C ILE A 120 -12.41 -10.67 -2.89
N ILE A 121 -12.84 -9.88 -1.90
CA ILE A 121 -14.20 -9.85 -1.41
C ILE A 121 -14.78 -8.46 -1.60
N GLU A 122 -15.93 -8.36 -2.23
CA GLU A 122 -16.65 -7.09 -2.35
C GLU A 122 -17.28 -6.69 -1.01
N THR A 123 -17.05 -5.43 -0.59
CA THR A 123 -17.51 -4.89 0.69
C THR A 123 -18.09 -3.49 0.52
N GLY A 124 -19.27 -3.41 -0.07
CA GLY A 124 -19.87 -2.09 -0.36
C GLY A 124 -19.14 -1.37 -1.49
N ASP A 125 -18.53 -0.21 -1.22
CA ASP A 125 -17.81 0.60 -2.20
C ASP A 125 -16.31 0.25 -2.32
N HIS A 126 -15.86 -0.76 -1.59
CA HIS A 126 -14.48 -1.23 -1.57
C HIS A 126 -14.39 -2.72 -1.89
N TYR A 127 -13.17 -3.16 -2.19
CA TYR A 127 -12.81 -4.57 -2.24
C TYR A 127 -11.77 -4.87 -1.16
N LEU A 128 -12.03 -5.90 -0.36
CA LEU A 128 -11.03 -6.46 0.54
C LEU A 128 -10.15 -7.43 -0.25
N VAL A 129 -8.89 -7.05 -0.44
CA VAL A 129 -7.88 -7.91 -1.07
C VAL A 129 -7.14 -8.64 0.04
N ILE A 130 -7.23 -9.96 0.02
CA ILE A 130 -6.54 -10.82 0.98
C ILE A 130 -5.28 -11.35 0.33
N GLY A 131 -4.12 -11.00 0.89
CA GLY A 131 -2.81 -11.39 0.40
C GLY A 131 -2.13 -12.38 1.33
N LYS A 132 -1.58 -13.46 0.75
CA LYS A 132 -0.71 -14.39 1.44
C LYS A 132 0.73 -13.99 1.18
N VAL A 133 1.52 -13.86 2.24
CA VAL A 133 2.92 -13.46 2.11
C VAL A 133 3.72 -14.51 1.35
N ALA A 134 4.38 -14.08 0.28
CA ALA A 134 5.25 -14.91 -0.55
C ALA A 134 6.73 -14.57 -0.34
N ASN A 135 7.03 -13.33 0.00
CA ASN A 135 8.39 -12.85 0.28
C ASN A 135 8.35 -11.58 1.12
N PHE A 136 9.40 -11.31 1.86
CA PHE A 136 9.55 -10.03 2.55
C PHE A 136 11.01 -9.61 2.65
N VAL A 137 11.22 -8.30 2.78
CA VAL A 137 12.54 -7.68 2.99
C VAL A 137 12.43 -6.72 4.17
N LYS A 138 13.30 -6.89 5.14
CA LYS A 138 13.47 -5.94 6.25
C LYS A 138 14.83 -5.25 6.06
N ARG A 139 14.82 -3.94 5.88
CA ARG A 139 16.04 -3.15 5.58
C ARG A 139 16.61 -2.48 6.81
N THR A 140 15.74 -1.96 7.68
CA THR A 140 16.12 -1.27 8.91
C THR A 140 15.15 -1.63 10.02
N GLU A 141 15.50 -1.27 11.26
CA GLU A 141 14.54 -1.34 12.36
C GLU A 141 13.43 -0.33 12.15
N PRO A 142 12.22 -0.61 12.67
CA PRO A 142 11.10 0.32 12.59
C PRO A 142 11.45 1.68 13.18
N ARG A 143 11.10 2.74 12.46
CA ARG A 143 11.17 4.12 12.90
C ARG A 143 9.76 4.60 13.21
N LYS A 144 9.63 5.90 13.50
CA LYS A 144 8.30 6.51 13.65
C LYS A 144 7.46 6.26 12.40
N GLY A 145 6.30 5.65 12.58
CA GLY A 145 5.34 5.43 11.51
C GLY A 145 4.56 6.68 11.18
N ILE A 146 3.90 6.66 10.05
CA ILE A 146 2.97 7.71 9.64
C ILE A 146 1.53 7.19 9.77
N TYR A 147 0.66 8.03 10.36
CA TYR A 147 -0.73 7.66 10.65
C TYR A 147 -1.66 8.71 10.10
N GLN A 148 -2.69 8.28 9.39
CA GLN A 148 -3.73 9.18 8.90
C GLN A 148 -4.65 9.56 10.07
N VAL A 149 -4.88 10.86 10.25
CA VAL A 149 -5.79 11.39 11.27
C VAL A 149 -7.00 12.09 10.66
N GLY A 150 -6.96 12.44 9.38
CA GLY A 150 -8.08 13.04 8.66
C GLY A 150 -7.66 13.49 7.26
N GLY A 151 -8.36 13.07 6.20
CA GLY A 151 -8.09 13.50 4.83
C GLY A 151 -6.61 13.42 4.47
N THR A 152 -5.95 14.57 4.30
CA THR A 152 -4.51 14.69 4.04
C THR A 152 -3.70 15.03 5.30
N GLU A 153 -4.31 14.94 6.47
CA GLU A 153 -3.65 15.18 7.75
C GLU A 153 -3.05 13.89 8.29
N PHE A 154 -1.79 13.98 8.72
CA PHE A 154 -1.03 12.84 9.21
C PHE A 154 -0.32 13.18 10.52
N ALA A 155 -0.18 12.17 11.37
CA ALA A 155 0.61 12.23 12.61
C ALA A 155 1.72 11.17 12.57
N GLU A 156 2.76 11.38 13.35
CA GLU A 156 3.84 10.41 13.54
C GLU A 156 3.82 9.84 14.95
N LEU A 157 3.99 8.53 15.06
CA LEU A 157 4.01 7.80 16.33
C LEU A 157 5.20 6.84 16.39
#